data_db36a1013da23c43eeeeb68589ee673f
#
_entry.id   db36a1013da23c43eeeeb68589ee673f
#
_cell.length_a   1.000
_cell.length_b   1.000
_cell.length_c   1.000
_cell.angle_alpha   90.00
_cell.angle_beta   90.00
_cell.angle_gamma   90.00
#
_symmetry.space_group_name_H-M   'P 1'
#
loop_
_entity.id
_entity.type
_entity.pdbx_description
1 polymer ?
#
loop_
_entity_poly.entity_id
_entity_poly.type
_entity_poly.pdbx_seq_one_letter_code
_entity_poly.pdbx_strand_id
1 'polypeptide(L)'
;MNRSLIWKGTGLLFAVVGLYFMMQSIQFYVECCRQVDWPVETATVVTVEQRRERSGIRSGSKTVYDVDYRYTVDGTVYAGEIYGTVDSTKRVGTTFPVKYDPAAPERSTHILSPSVPNLIVGVAGALFFILFALVATGVVKLNKRKSSV
;
A
#
# COMPACT_ATOMS: atom_id res chain seq x y z
N MET A 1 21.13 31.56 -9.86
CA MET A 1 19.90 30.85 -9.49
C MET A 1 19.76 30.88 -7.97
N ASN A 2 18.67 31.44 -7.43
CA ASN A 2 18.53 31.76 -5.99
C ASN A 2 18.38 30.47 -5.17
N ARG A 3 19.39 30.10 -4.38
CA ARG A 3 19.39 28.88 -3.53
C ARG A 3 18.13 28.76 -2.66
N SER A 4 17.63 29.90 -2.15
CA SER A 4 16.41 29.93 -1.33
C SER A 4 15.15 29.53 -2.11
N LEU A 5 15.08 29.85 -3.41
CA LEU A 5 13.95 29.48 -4.26
C LEU A 5 13.90 27.98 -4.55
N ILE A 6 15.09 27.37 -4.75
CA ILE A 6 15.21 25.93 -4.96
C ILE A 6 14.73 25.16 -3.72
N TRP A 7 15.19 25.55 -2.53
CA TRP A 7 14.79 24.92 -1.28
C TRP A 7 13.29 25.03 -1.00
N LYS A 8 12.70 26.20 -1.29
CA LYS A 8 11.24 26.38 -1.17
C LYS A 8 10.46 25.52 -2.16
N GLY A 9 10.91 25.42 -3.41
CA GLY A 9 10.30 24.56 -4.42
C GLY A 9 10.39 23.06 -4.05
N THR A 10 11.54 22.62 -3.57
CA THR A 10 11.72 21.25 -3.08
C THR A 10 10.81 20.96 -1.90
N GLY A 11 10.72 21.86 -0.92
CA GLY A 11 9.83 21.71 0.22
C GLY A 11 8.35 21.57 -0.20
N LEU A 12 7.90 22.41 -1.14
CA LEU A 12 6.53 22.33 -1.66
C LEU A 12 6.26 20.97 -2.33
N LEU A 13 7.20 20.48 -3.12
CA LEU A 13 7.09 19.16 -3.76
C LEU A 13 6.92 18.05 -2.71
N PHE A 14 7.75 18.05 -1.66
CA PHE A 14 7.64 17.06 -0.57
C PHE A 14 6.31 17.16 0.18
N ALA A 15 5.77 18.37 0.37
CA ALA A 15 4.46 18.54 0.99
C ALA A 15 3.34 17.90 0.16
N VAL A 16 3.34 18.12 -1.16
CA VAL A 16 2.36 17.54 -2.09
C VAL A 16 2.46 16.02 -2.09
N VAL A 17 3.67 15.47 -2.15
CA VAL A 17 3.92 14.02 -2.10
C VAL A 17 3.42 13.44 -0.76
N GLY A 18 3.70 14.10 0.37
CA GLY A 18 3.23 13.67 1.68
C GLY A 18 1.71 13.65 1.78
N LEU A 19 1.02 14.68 1.30
CA LEU A 19 -0.44 14.75 1.26
C LEU A 19 -1.04 13.65 0.36
N TYR A 20 -0.44 13.38 -0.79
CA TYR A 20 -0.85 12.31 -1.69
C TYR A 20 -0.78 10.95 -1.00
N PHE A 21 0.35 10.62 -0.36
CA PHE A 21 0.50 9.35 0.38
C PHE A 21 -0.47 9.22 1.54
N MET A 22 -0.72 10.31 2.25
CA MET A 22 -1.70 10.33 3.35
C MET A 22 -3.11 9.99 2.82
N MET A 23 -3.52 10.65 1.73
CA MET A 23 -4.83 10.41 1.13
C MET A 23 -4.98 8.98 0.65
N GLN A 24 -3.95 8.41 -0.01
CA GLN A 24 -3.95 7.02 -0.46
C GLN A 24 -4.06 6.02 0.71
N SER A 25 -3.33 6.26 1.80
CA SER A 25 -3.37 5.39 2.98
C SER A 25 -4.74 5.38 3.64
N ILE A 26 -5.38 6.56 3.74
CA ILE A 26 -6.72 6.70 4.30
C ILE A 26 -7.76 6.04 3.39
N GLN A 27 -7.71 6.29 2.08
CA GLN A 27 -8.64 5.69 1.11
C GLN A 27 -8.56 4.16 1.13
N PHE A 28 -7.34 3.61 1.13
CA PHE A 28 -7.14 2.17 1.23
C PHE A 28 -7.75 1.59 2.52
N TYR A 29 -7.52 2.24 3.67
CA TYR A 29 -8.09 1.79 4.94
C TYR A 29 -9.61 1.85 4.96
N VAL A 30 -10.20 2.95 4.46
CA VAL A 30 -11.66 3.12 4.36
C VAL A 30 -12.27 2.05 3.46
N GLU A 31 -11.62 1.73 2.32
CA GLU A 31 -12.09 0.67 1.43
C GLU A 31 -12.05 -0.69 2.13
N CYS A 32 -10.97 -1.02 2.84
CA CYS A 32 -10.90 -2.24 3.65
C CYS A 32 -12.00 -2.29 4.73
N CYS A 33 -12.34 -1.14 5.36
CA CYS A 33 -13.43 -1.07 6.32
C CYS A 33 -14.80 -1.32 5.68
N ARG A 34 -15.05 -0.83 4.46
CA ARG A 34 -16.29 -1.09 3.71
C ARG A 34 -16.46 -2.56 3.37
N GLN A 35 -15.35 -3.27 3.20
CA GLN A 35 -15.31 -4.70 2.87
C GLN A 35 -15.35 -5.61 4.10
N VAL A 36 -15.46 -5.06 5.33
CA VAL A 36 -15.45 -5.87 6.57
C VAL A 36 -16.60 -6.87 6.58
N ASP A 37 -17.79 -6.45 6.18
CA ASP A 37 -19.01 -7.27 6.22
C ASP A 37 -19.23 -8.10 4.93
N TRP A 38 -18.30 -8.06 3.99
CA TRP A 38 -18.40 -8.87 2.79
C TRP A 38 -18.32 -10.36 3.13
N PRO A 39 -19.16 -11.19 2.49
CA PRO A 39 -19.12 -12.63 2.70
C PRO A 39 -17.78 -13.21 2.28
N VAL A 40 -17.41 -14.31 2.97
CA VAL A 40 -16.15 -15.02 2.75
C VAL A 40 -16.43 -16.30 2.01
N GLU A 41 -15.69 -16.54 0.92
CA GLU A 41 -15.69 -17.79 0.18
C GLU A 41 -14.28 -18.40 0.08
N THR A 42 -14.24 -19.69 -0.23
CA THR A 42 -12.97 -20.39 -0.44
C THR A 42 -12.56 -20.28 -1.91
N ALA A 43 -11.43 -19.63 -2.14
CA ALA A 43 -10.80 -19.57 -3.45
C ALA A 43 -9.74 -20.65 -3.63
N THR A 44 -9.59 -21.13 -4.86
CA THR A 44 -8.55 -22.10 -5.26
C THR A 44 -7.58 -21.42 -6.22
N VAL A 45 -6.28 -21.53 -5.96
CA VAL A 45 -5.23 -21.03 -6.84
C VAL A 45 -5.19 -21.83 -8.14
N VAL A 46 -5.27 -21.13 -9.27
CA VAL A 46 -5.25 -21.72 -10.63
C VAL A 46 -3.88 -21.57 -11.28
N THR A 47 -3.29 -20.38 -11.16
CA THR A 47 -2.00 -20.05 -11.77
C THR A 47 -1.13 -19.31 -10.77
N VAL A 48 0.18 -19.55 -10.82
CA VAL A 48 1.18 -18.79 -10.06
C VAL A 48 2.33 -18.47 -11.00
N GLU A 49 2.53 -17.19 -11.27
CA GLU A 49 3.65 -16.70 -12.06
C GLU A 49 4.70 -16.05 -11.14
N GLN A 50 5.94 -16.52 -11.26
CA GLN A 50 7.05 -15.97 -10.51
C GLN A 50 7.75 -14.89 -11.32
N ARG A 51 7.86 -13.69 -10.74
CA ARG A 51 8.53 -12.54 -11.35
C ARG A 51 9.62 -11.99 -10.43
N ARG A 52 10.72 -11.51 -11.02
CA ARG A 52 11.75 -10.79 -10.28
C ARG A 52 11.57 -9.29 -10.45
N GLU A 53 11.37 -8.59 -9.35
CA GLU A 53 11.35 -7.14 -9.30
C GLU A 53 12.67 -6.59 -8.76
N ARG A 54 13.17 -5.50 -9.37
CA ARG A 54 14.29 -4.75 -8.80
C ARG A 54 13.81 -3.97 -7.58
N SER A 55 14.42 -4.24 -6.43
CA SER A 55 14.14 -3.53 -5.19
C SER A 55 15.07 -2.34 -5.07
N GLY A 56 14.61 -1.14 -5.50
CA GLY A 56 15.22 0.16 -5.19
C GLY A 56 16.65 0.40 -5.67
N ILE A 57 17.25 1.48 -5.15
CA ILE A 57 18.55 2.06 -5.53
C ILE A 57 19.76 1.19 -5.10
N ARG A 58 19.60 0.25 -4.16
CA ARG A 58 20.62 -0.70 -3.72
C ARG A 58 20.29 -2.09 -4.22
N SER A 59 20.72 -2.37 -5.43
CA SER A 59 21.07 -3.66 -6.05
C SER A 59 20.56 -4.95 -5.38
N GLY A 60 19.27 -5.03 -5.06
CA GLY A 60 18.60 -6.26 -4.66
C GLY A 60 17.49 -6.61 -5.65
N SER A 61 17.34 -7.89 -6.00
CA SER A 61 16.14 -8.38 -6.66
C SER A 61 15.26 -9.08 -5.66
N LYS A 62 13.97 -8.76 -5.66
CA LYS A 62 12.92 -9.39 -4.86
C LYS A 62 12.11 -10.31 -5.76
N THR A 63 11.91 -11.54 -5.33
CA THR A 63 10.97 -12.44 -6.00
C THR A 63 9.55 -12.10 -5.54
N VAL A 64 8.67 -11.89 -6.50
CA VAL A 64 7.24 -11.68 -6.30
C VAL A 64 6.46 -12.70 -7.11
N TYR A 65 5.24 -12.97 -6.70
CA TYR A 65 4.35 -13.92 -7.34
C TYR A 65 3.07 -13.19 -7.75
N ASP A 66 2.63 -13.43 -8.97
CA ASP A 66 1.31 -13.04 -9.45
C ASP A 66 0.45 -14.31 -9.42
N VAL A 67 -0.70 -14.26 -8.74
CA VAL A 67 -1.52 -15.44 -8.40
C VAL A 67 -2.92 -15.23 -8.92
N ASP A 68 -3.38 -16.12 -9.85
CA ASP A 68 -4.76 -16.19 -10.26
C ASP A 68 -5.51 -17.22 -9.43
N TYR A 69 -6.71 -16.90 -9.03
CA TYR A 69 -7.57 -17.79 -8.26
C TYR A 69 -9.00 -17.78 -8.76
N ARG A 70 -9.76 -18.82 -8.41
CA ARG A 70 -11.19 -18.95 -8.67
C ARG A 70 -11.95 -19.28 -7.40
N TYR A 71 -13.16 -18.78 -7.32
CA TYR A 71 -14.11 -19.06 -6.25
C TYR A 71 -15.52 -19.17 -6.84
N THR A 72 -16.45 -19.78 -6.09
CA THR A 72 -17.81 -20.02 -6.58
C THR A 72 -18.81 -19.36 -5.65
N VAL A 73 -19.71 -18.55 -6.23
CA VAL A 73 -20.85 -17.94 -5.51
C VAL A 73 -22.11 -18.38 -6.21
N ASP A 74 -23.03 -18.97 -5.47
CA ASP A 74 -24.35 -19.46 -5.98
C ASP A 74 -24.25 -20.31 -7.26
N GLY A 75 -23.21 -21.16 -7.32
CA GLY A 75 -22.97 -22.04 -8.47
C GLY A 75 -22.24 -21.40 -9.66
N THR A 76 -22.01 -20.09 -9.64
CA THR A 76 -21.26 -19.37 -10.66
C THR A 76 -19.79 -19.21 -10.27
N VAL A 77 -18.89 -19.51 -11.20
CA VAL A 77 -17.44 -19.41 -10.98
C VAL A 77 -16.95 -18.01 -11.35
N TYR A 78 -16.25 -17.37 -10.41
CA TYR A 78 -15.60 -16.09 -10.58
C TYR A 78 -14.08 -16.24 -10.50
N ALA A 79 -13.35 -15.32 -11.12
CA ALA A 79 -11.90 -15.26 -11.08
C ALA A 79 -11.43 -13.98 -10.37
N GLY A 80 -10.28 -14.08 -9.68
CA GLY A 80 -9.59 -12.94 -9.10
C GLY A 80 -8.08 -13.09 -9.21
N GLU A 81 -7.37 -12.00 -8.94
CA GLU A 81 -5.92 -11.91 -9.12
C GLU A 81 -5.27 -11.27 -7.89
N ILE A 82 -4.07 -11.69 -7.55
CA ILE A 82 -3.20 -11.07 -6.54
C ILE A 82 -1.87 -10.75 -7.19
N TYR A 83 -1.54 -9.49 -7.35
CA TYR A 83 -0.31 -9.05 -7.97
C TYR A 83 0.81 -8.79 -6.96
N GLY A 84 2.02 -9.21 -7.28
CA GLY A 84 3.23 -8.83 -6.59
C GLY A 84 3.33 -9.32 -5.14
N THR A 85 2.62 -10.41 -4.77
CA THR A 85 2.73 -10.97 -3.42
C THR A 85 4.11 -11.60 -3.18
N VAL A 86 4.60 -11.50 -1.95
CA VAL A 86 5.83 -12.20 -1.50
C VAL A 86 5.51 -13.55 -0.84
N ASP A 87 4.23 -13.87 -0.73
CA ASP A 87 3.77 -15.11 -0.13
C ASP A 87 4.01 -16.30 -1.07
N SER A 88 5.09 -17.04 -0.82
CA SER A 88 5.47 -18.24 -1.57
C SER A 88 4.65 -19.48 -1.19
N THR A 89 3.73 -19.39 -0.24
CA THR A 89 2.90 -20.52 0.18
C THR A 89 1.74 -20.78 -0.78
N LYS A 90 1.35 -19.78 -1.57
CA LYS A 90 0.32 -19.92 -2.58
C LYS A 90 0.85 -20.70 -3.78
N ARG A 91 0.36 -21.95 -3.90
CA ARG A 91 0.70 -22.86 -5.01
C ARG A 91 -0.56 -23.28 -5.74
N VAL A 92 -0.43 -23.65 -7.01
CA VAL A 92 -1.56 -24.18 -7.79
C VAL A 92 -2.26 -25.32 -7.03
N GLY A 93 -3.57 -25.23 -6.91
CA GLY A 93 -4.42 -26.17 -6.16
C GLY A 93 -4.56 -25.86 -4.67
N THR A 94 -3.79 -24.93 -4.09
CA THR A 94 -4.01 -24.50 -2.70
C THR A 94 -5.26 -23.64 -2.59
N THR A 95 -5.91 -23.70 -1.42
CA THR A 95 -7.11 -22.92 -1.13
C THR A 95 -6.81 -21.85 -0.08
N PHE A 96 -7.54 -20.73 -0.17
CA PHE A 96 -7.46 -19.64 0.81
C PHE A 96 -8.78 -18.85 0.83
N PRO A 97 -9.10 -18.17 1.93
CA PRO A 97 -10.31 -17.37 2.02
C PRO A 97 -10.18 -16.06 1.22
N VAL A 98 -11.26 -15.69 0.52
CA VAL A 98 -11.45 -14.40 -0.15
C VAL A 98 -12.79 -13.80 0.26
N LYS A 99 -12.88 -12.50 0.29
CA LYS A 99 -14.14 -11.77 0.40
C LYS A 99 -14.60 -11.34 -0.97
N TYR A 100 -15.91 -11.29 -1.20
CA TYR A 100 -16.48 -10.78 -2.45
C TYR A 100 -17.60 -9.78 -2.17
N ASP A 101 -17.81 -8.87 -3.12
CA ASP A 101 -18.91 -7.91 -3.10
C ASP A 101 -20.22 -8.65 -3.42
N PRO A 102 -21.21 -8.71 -2.51
CA PRO A 102 -22.46 -9.41 -2.78
C PRO A 102 -23.29 -8.76 -3.90
N ALA A 103 -23.07 -7.47 -4.17
CA ALA A 103 -23.75 -6.76 -5.27
C ALA A 103 -23.03 -6.93 -6.63
N ALA A 104 -21.74 -7.28 -6.61
CA ALA A 104 -20.90 -7.47 -7.79
C ALA A 104 -19.88 -8.60 -7.51
N PRO A 105 -20.31 -9.89 -7.58
CA PRO A 105 -19.46 -11.02 -7.15
C PRO A 105 -18.13 -11.19 -7.89
N GLU A 106 -17.96 -10.57 -9.05
CA GLU A 106 -16.67 -10.50 -9.75
C GLU A 106 -15.61 -9.66 -9.02
N ARG A 107 -16.04 -8.80 -8.07
CA ARG A 107 -15.14 -8.00 -7.24
C ARG A 107 -14.80 -8.76 -5.96
N SER A 108 -13.55 -9.16 -5.83
CA SER A 108 -13.08 -9.89 -4.66
C SER A 108 -11.78 -9.34 -4.10
N THR A 109 -11.53 -9.65 -2.84
CA THR A 109 -10.29 -9.30 -2.15
C THR A 109 -9.80 -10.43 -1.26
N HIS A 110 -8.49 -10.60 -1.20
CA HIS A 110 -7.84 -11.52 -0.26
C HIS A 110 -7.55 -10.87 1.10
N ILE A 111 -7.84 -9.57 1.26
CA ILE A 111 -7.64 -8.82 2.49
C ILE A 111 -8.87 -9.01 3.38
N LEU A 112 -8.76 -9.86 4.38
CA LEU A 112 -9.89 -10.22 5.25
C LEU A 112 -10.23 -9.17 6.29
N SER A 113 -9.26 -8.34 6.68
CA SER A 113 -9.44 -7.31 7.70
C SER A 113 -8.56 -6.08 7.44
N PRO A 114 -9.03 -4.88 7.80
CA PRO A 114 -8.24 -3.67 7.69
C PRO A 114 -7.01 -3.74 8.61
N SER A 115 -5.84 -3.36 8.09
CA SER A 115 -4.59 -3.36 8.85
C SER A 115 -4.31 -1.98 9.44
N VAL A 116 -4.59 -1.80 10.73
CA VAL A 116 -4.27 -0.57 11.48
C VAL A 116 -2.76 -0.26 11.46
N PRO A 117 -1.84 -1.22 11.64
CA PRO A 117 -0.41 -0.96 11.50
C PRO A 117 -0.03 -0.34 10.15
N ASN A 118 -0.59 -0.82 9.04
CA ASN A 118 -0.31 -0.26 7.71
C ASN A 118 -0.82 1.19 7.57
N LEU A 119 -1.99 1.50 8.15
CA LEU A 119 -2.48 2.88 8.21
C LEU A 119 -1.52 3.77 9.00
N ILE A 120 -1.07 3.33 10.19
CA ILE A 120 -0.16 4.10 11.04
C ILE A 120 1.15 4.37 10.30
N VAL A 121 1.75 3.36 9.65
CA VAL A 121 2.99 3.51 8.88
C VAL A 121 2.81 4.48 7.72
N GLY A 122 1.69 4.39 6.99
CA GLY A 122 1.39 5.29 5.88
C GLY A 122 1.23 6.75 6.33
N VAL A 123 0.48 6.98 7.41
CA VAL A 123 0.27 8.33 7.98
C VAL A 123 1.56 8.89 8.57
N ALA A 124 2.34 8.09 9.32
CA ALA A 124 3.60 8.52 9.89
C ALA A 124 4.63 8.89 8.80
N GLY A 125 4.70 8.11 7.72
CA GLY A 125 5.53 8.43 6.56
C GLY A 125 5.11 9.75 5.90
N ALA A 126 3.82 9.97 5.71
CA ALA A 126 3.29 11.22 5.16
C ALA A 126 3.63 12.43 6.04
N LEU A 127 3.44 12.31 7.36
CA LEU A 127 3.79 13.36 8.33
C LEU A 127 5.29 13.68 8.30
N PHE A 128 6.15 12.68 8.13
CA PHE A 128 7.59 12.89 7.96
C PHE A 128 7.89 13.78 6.75
N PHE A 129 7.28 13.51 5.58
CA PHE A 129 7.45 14.32 4.38
C PHE A 129 6.95 15.75 4.57
N ILE A 130 5.81 15.93 5.23
CA ILE A 130 5.24 17.26 5.52
C ILE A 130 6.15 18.04 6.48
N LEU A 131 6.63 17.40 7.55
CA LEU A 131 7.54 18.03 8.50
C LEU A 131 8.85 18.45 7.81
N PHE A 132 9.41 17.56 6.98
CA PHE A 132 10.60 17.88 6.19
C PHE A 132 10.36 19.10 5.29
N ALA A 133 9.20 19.17 4.64
CA ALA A 133 8.81 20.30 3.81
C ALA A 133 8.75 21.61 4.60
N LEU A 134 8.17 21.59 5.81
CA LEU A 134 8.08 22.77 6.69
C LEU A 134 9.46 23.27 7.15
N VAL A 135 10.39 22.36 7.42
CA VAL A 135 11.77 22.69 7.76
C VAL A 135 12.51 23.24 6.53
N ALA A 136 12.37 22.61 5.36
CA ALA A 136 13.03 23.04 4.12
C ALA A 136 12.55 24.41 3.64
N THR A 137 11.27 24.74 3.82
CA THR A 137 10.71 26.06 3.48
C THR A 137 11.05 27.13 4.50
N GLY A 138 11.60 26.77 5.67
CA GLY A 138 11.96 27.70 6.74
C GLY A 138 10.78 28.17 7.59
N VAL A 139 9.59 27.55 7.43
CA VAL A 139 8.42 27.82 8.27
C VAL A 139 8.70 27.37 9.71
N VAL A 140 9.36 26.22 9.88
CA VAL A 140 9.83 25.74 11.16
C VAL A 140 11.34 25.94 11.25
N LYS A 141 11.78 26.83 12.11
CA LYS A 141 13.21 27.02 12.45
C LYS A 141 13.59 26.01 13.54
N LEU A 142 14.40 25.02 13.20
CA LEU A 142 15.02 24.17 14.20
C LEU A 142 15.93 25.02 15.08
N ASN A 143 15.57 25.20 16.33
CA ASN A 143 16.33 25.96 17.31
C ASN A 143 17.68 25.25 17.54
N LYS A 144 18.78 25.78 16.97
CA LYS A 144 20.12 25.30 17.28
C LYS A 144 20.39 25.61 18.76
N ARG A 145 20.22 24.64 19.64
CA ARG A 145 20.74 24.69 21.00
C ARG A 145 22.25 24.98 20.89
N LYS A 146 22.64 26.20 21.21
CA LYS A 146 24.05 26.51 21.45
C LYS A 146 24.50 25.63 22.61
N SER A 147 25.30 24.60 22.33
CA SER A 147 26.11 23.93 23.32
C SER A 147 27.17 24.96 23.78
N SER A 148 26.90 25.63 24.88
CA SER A 148 27.93 26.37 25.63
C SER A 148 28.68 25.34 26.48
N VAL A 149 29.89 25.04 26.07
CA VAL A 149 30.91 24.46 26.91
C VAL A 149 31.57 25.61 27.68
#